data_3dcb2b53714c0a1faafcce1cd4c08fcf
#
_entry.id   3dcb2b53714c0a1faafcce1cd4c08fcf
#
_cell.length_a   1.000
_cell.length_b   1.000
_cell.length_c   1.000
_cell.angle_alpha   90.00
_cell.angle_beta   90.00
_cell.angle_gamma   90.00
#
_symmetry.space_group_name_H-M   'P 1'
#
loop_
_entity.id
_entity.type
_entity.pdbx_description
1 polymer ?
#
loop_
_entity_poly.entity_id
_entity_poly.type
_entity_poly.pdbx_seq_one_letter_code
_entity_poly.pdbx_strand_id
1 'polypeptide(L)'
;MSNTMLFAGRNRVRYDYARFGYTRGGGKTWHGGLDIEALDDTTIRMPYYDGNLISGTVTRARIVTDKTNPTWEWGYYVCVQLDTNQTPDAVNFLYFCHCSKLLVQAGQKVRSGDALAVMGNTGNAALASPPYAHVHFEVRATATGKGLDPTHYTGIPNAVGTYGEEPQSDGNAGDANTAPRMQRIRVTCADSEDGAQIGRLLATLRVPLEATVSDGDAFSIMRIAQTLGCEYNSEYVQGDRK
;
A
#
# COMPACT_ATOMS: atom_id res chain seq x y z
N MET A 1 -12.18 12.34 -4.97
CA MET A 1 -12.16 11.89 -3.56
C MET A 1 -10.90 11.07 -3.35
N SER A 2 -10.16 11.22 -2.25
CA SER A 2 -9.00 10.36 -2.01
C SER A 2 -9.49 8.94 -1.74
N ASN A 3 -8.87 7.96 -2.39
CA ASN A 3 -9.21 6.55 -2.17
C ASN A 3 -8.69 6.12 -0.79
N THR A 4 -9.59 5.79 0.12
CA THR A 4 -9.28 5.34 1.49
C THR A 4 -9.32 3.82 1.66
N MET A 5 -9.52 3.06 0.58
CA MET A 5 -9.51 1.60 0.56
C MET A 5 -8.09 1.04 0.57
N LEU A 6 -7.94 -0.25 0.89
CA LEU A 6 -6.65 -0.96 0.90
C LEU A 6 -5.94 -0.95 -0.46
N PHE A 7 -6.70 -0.99 -1.54
CA PHE A 7 -6.19 -0.91 -2.90
C PHE A 7 -6.74 0.30 -3.63
N ALA A 8 -5.95 0.90 -4.49
CA ALA A 8 -6.44 1.91 -5.41
C ALA A 8 -7.35 1.26 -6.47
N GLY A 9 -8.41 1.98 -6.87
CA GLY A 9 -9.41 1.45 -7.81
C GLY A 9 -10.42 0.52 -7.14
N ARG A 10 -10.85 -0.53 -7.87
CA ARG A 10 -11.89 -1.43 -7.42
C ARG A 10 -11.34 -2.51 -6.51
N ASN A 11 -12.03 -2.74 -5.41
CA ASN A 11 -11.78 -3.79 -4.42
C ASN A 11 -12.96 -4.76 -4.42
N ARG A 12 -12.72 -6.07 -4.33
CA ARG A 12 -13.77 -7.07 -4.38
C ARG A 12 -13.68 -8.06 -3.22
N VAL A 13 -14.81 -8.28 -2.55
CA VAL A 13 -15.05 -9.45 -1.70
C VAL A 13 -15.81 -10.45 -2.56
N ARG A 14 -15.14 -11.53 -3.00
CA ARG A 14 -15.69 -12.45 -4.04
C ARG A 14 -16.69 -13.43 -3.49
N TYR A 15 -16.47 -13.95 -2.29
CA TYR A 15 -17.22 -15.09 -1.75
C TYR A 15 -17.75 -14.81 -0.35
N ASP A 16 -18.84 -15.48 0.03
CA ASP A 16 -19.37 -15.39 1.40
C ASP A 16 -18.36 -15.81 2.45
N TYR A 17 -17.54 -16.83 2.18
CA TYR A 17 -16.51 -17.30 3.09
C TYR A 17 -15.29 -16.37 3.18
N ALA A 18 -15.19 -15.36 2.31
CA ALA A 18 -14.16 -14.32 2.34
C ALA A 18 -14.48 -13.23 3.37
N ARG A 19 -15.71 -13.15 3.84
CA ARG A 19 -16.16 -12.16 4.82
C ARG A 19 -15.65 -12.48 6.22
N PHE A 20 -15.48 -11.45 7.02
CA PHE A 20 -15.17 -11.55 8.44
C PHE A 20 -16.32 -12.19 9.22
N GLY A 21 -16.00 -12.99 10.24
CA GLY A 21 -16.96 -13.60 11.15
C GLY A 21 -17.20 -15.09 10.89
N TYR A 22 -18.33 -15.60 11.30
CA TYR A 22 -18.74 -17.00 11.07
C TYR A 22 -19.26 -17.18 9.63
N THR A 23 -18.36 -17.26 8.68
CA THR A 23 -18.67 -17.27 7.25
C THR A 23 -18.16 -18.51 6.53
N ARG A 24 -17.24 -19.28 7.11
CA ARG A 24 -16.65 -20.50 6.55
C ARG A 24 -17.39 -21.75 7.03
N GLY A 25 -17.26 -22.86 6.31
CA GLY A 25 -17.90 -24.12 6.66
C GLY A 25 -19.43 -24.04 6.81
N GLY A 26 -20.11 -23.27 5.95
CA GLY A 26 -21.54 -23.04 6.07
C GLY A 26 -21.95 -22.22 7.29
N GLY A 27 -21.13 -21.27 7.70
CA GLY A 27 -21.36 -20.38 8.86
C GLY A 27 -20.92 -20.96 10.21
N LYS A 28 -20.21 -22.09 10.21
CA LYS A 28 -19.77 -22.78 11.45
C LYS A 28 -18.33 -22.44 11.85
N THR A 29 -17.50 -21.97 10.91
CA THR A 29 -16.08 -21.68 11.13
C THR A 29 -15.83 -20.19 11.07
N TRP A 30 -15.06 -19.72 12.03
CA TRP A 30 -14.67 -18.32 12.16
C TRP A 30 -13.62 -17.96 11.12
N HIS A 31 -13.81 -16.83 10.45
CA HIS A 31 -12.83 -16.16 9.62
C HIS A 31 -12.37 -14.88 10.31
N GLY A 32 -11.08 -14.78 10.66
CA GLY A 32 -10.54 -13.71 11.50
C GLY A 32 -10.32 -12.38 10.81
N GLY A 33 -10.50 -12.31 9.49
CA GLY A 33 -10.28 -11.12 8.67
C GLY A 33 -11.24 -11.02 7.51
N LEU A 34 -10.90 -10.18 6.57
CA LEU A 34 -11.62 -9.99 5.30
C LEU A 34 -10.66 -10.32 4.14
N ASP A 35 -11.07 -11.22 3.24
CA ASP A 35 -10.30 -11.53 2.04
C ASP A 35 -10.72 -10.59 0.91
N ILE A 36 -9.78 -9.76 0.46
CA ILE A 36 -10.05 -8.69 -0.51
C ILE A 36 -9.16 -8.87 -1.74
N GLU A 37 -9.77 -8.85 -2.91
CA GLU A 37 -9.08 -8.80 -4.21
C GLU A 37 -8.96 -7.36 -4.70
N ALA A 38 -7.81 -7.03 -5.23
CA ALA A 38 -7.62 -5.86 -6.09
C ALA A 38 -8.01 -6.21 -7.53
N LEU A 39 -8.81 -5.38 -8.18
CA LEU A 39 -9.15 -5.55 -9.59
C LEU A 39 -8.31 -4.68 -10.52
N ASP A 40 -7.67 -3.64 -9.98
CA ASP A 40 -6.91 -2.66 -10.75
C ASP A 40 -5.46 -2.56 -10.26
N ASP A 41 -5.18 -1.94 -9.12
CA ASP A 41 -3.84 -1.83 -8.54
C ASP A 41 -3.66 -2.84 -7.40
N THR A 42 -2.75 -3.78 -7.54
CA THR A 42 -2.47 -4.85 -6.56
C THR A 42 -1.58 -4.41 -5.39
N THR A 43 -1.22 -3.14 -5.32
CA THR A 43 -0.41 -2.59 -4.22
C THR A 43 -1.25 -2.45 -2.95
N ILE A 44 -0.93 -3.24 -1.93
CA ILE A 44 -1.53 -3.16 -0.59
C ILE A 44 -0.98 -1.91 0.09
N ARG A 45 -1.88 -1.06 0.61
CA ARG A 45 -1.52 0.19 1.27
C ARG A 45 -1.89 0.16 2.75
N MET A 46 -1.15 0.94 3.55
CA MET A 46 -1.53 1.20 4.93
C MET A 46 -2.93 1.84 4.94
N PRO A 47 -3.90 1.27 5.69
CA PRO A 47 -5.28 1.73 5.65
C PRO A 47 -5.50 3.07 6.32
N TYR A 48 -6.72 3.55 6.17
CA TYR A 48 -7.30 4.66 6.95
C TYR A 48 -8.27 4.07 7.98
N TYR A 49 -8.57 4.78 9.04
CA TYR A 49 -9.66 4.44 9.96
C TYR A 49 -10.86 5.36 9.66
N ASP A 50 -11.92 4.83 9.07
CA ASP A 50 -13.08 5.62 8.63
C ASP A 50 -12.69 6.88 7.84
N GLY A 51 -11.68 6.76 6.97
CA GLY A 51 -11.15 7.86 6.17
C GLY A 51 -10.14 8.77 6.89
N ASN A 52 -9.90 8.58 8.18
CA ASN A 52 -8.92 9.34 8.94
C ASN A 52 -7.52 8.72 8.82
N LEU A 53 -6.50 9.57 8.83
CA LEU A 53 -5.10 9.15 8.80
C LEU A 53 -4.75 8.39 10.08
N ILE A 54 -4.08 7.24 9.93
CA ILE A 54 -3.48 6.49 11.02
C ILE A 54 -2.02 6.19 10.69
N SER A 55 -1.22 5.92 11.71
CA SER A 55 0.19 5.58 11.58
C SER A 55 0.58 4.42 12.49
N GLY A 56 1.73 3.84 12.22
CA GLY A 56 2.24 2.73 12.99
C GLY A 56 3.66 2.35 12.62
N THR A 57 4.11 1.24 13.21
CA THR A 57 5.43 0.67 12.95
C THR A 57 5.27 -0.76 12.43
N VAL A 58 5.96 -1.08 11.36
CA VAL A 58 6.05 -2.46 10.85
C VAL A 58 6.79 -3.30 11.90
N THR A 59 6.09 -4.21 12.54
CA THR A 59 6.68 -5.13 13.53
C THR A 59 7.20 -6.41 12.90
N ARG A 60 6.61 -6.82 11.79
CA ARG A 60 7.02 -8.00 11.02
C ARG A 60 6.82 -7.76 9.52
N ALA A 61 7.81 -8.14 8.73
CA ALA A 61 7.75 -8.28 7.29
C ALA A 61 8.43 -9.61 6.97
N ARG A 62 7.66 -10.68 6.71
CA ARG A 62 8.19 -12.04 6.64
C ARG A 62 7.79 -12.76 5.37
N ILE A 63 8.74 -13.52 4.85
CA ILE A 63 8.57 -14.49 3.78
C ILE A 63 8.59 -15.88 4.44
N VAL A 64 7.43 -16.55 4.49
CA VAL A 64 7.29 -17.85 5.12
C VAL A 64 6.92 -18.89 4.07
N THR A 65 7.86 -19.78 3.77
CA THR A 65 7.70 -20.88 2.79
C THR A 65 7.75 -22.25 3.44
N ASP A 66 8.29 -22.35 4.66
CA ASP A 66 8.41 -23.58 5.42
C ASP A 66 7.07 -23.93 6.08
N LYS A 67 6.49 -25.08 5.67
CA LYS A 67 5.20 -25.57 6.18
C LYS A 67 5.22 -25.95 7.66
N THR A 68 6.38 -26.11 8.27
CA THR A 68 6.50 -26.37 9.71
C THR A 68 6.41 -25.09 10.55
N ASN A 69 6.54 -23.93 9.91
CA ASN A 69 6.40 -22.66 10.59
C ASN A 69 4.94 -22.41 10.99
N PRO A 70 4.64 -22.04 12.25
CA PRO A 70 3.27 -21.80 12.72
C PRO A 70 2.50 -20.72 11.93
N THR A 71 3.21 -19.82 11.21
CA THR A 71 2.59 -18.78 10.36
C THR A 71 2.67 -19.11 8.88
N TRP A 72 2.96 -20.36 8.52
CA TRP A 72 3.04 -20.77 7.11
C TRP A 72 1.77 -20.46 6.33
N GLU A 73 0.61 -20.62 6.94
CA GLU A 73 -0.69 -20.34 6.30
C GLU A 73 -0.80 -18.89 5.81
N TRP A 74 -0.11 -17.96 6.45
CA TRP A 74 -0.12 -16.54 6.07
C TRP A 74 0.76 -16.24 4.84
N GLY A 75 1.71 -17.12 4.53
CA GLY A 75 2.66 -16.95 3.44
C GLY A 75 3.58 -15.74 3.64
N TYR A 76 3.65 -14.87 2.65
CA TYR A 76 4.35 -13.59 2.81
C TYR A 76 3.40 -12.61 3.50
N TYR A 77 3.85 -11.97 4.56
CA TYR A 77 2.97 -11.10 5.31
C TYR A 77 3.67 -9.89 5.93
N VAL A 78 2.91 -8.84 6.11
CA VAL A 78 3.29 -7.65 6.88
C VAL A 78 2.42 -7.56 8.13
N CYS A 79 3.01 -7.20 9.26
CA CYS A 79 2.30 -6.83 10.48
C CYS A 79 2.70 -5.41 10.87
N VAL A 80 1.71 -4.55 11.06
CA VAL A 80 1.89 -3.18 11.56
C VAL A 80 1.29 -3.08 12.95
N GLN A 81 2.03 -2.53 13.90
CA GLN A 81 1.49 -2.09 15.18
C GLN A 81 1.14 -0.62 15.06
N LEU A 82 -0.10 -0.26 15.37
CA LEU A 82 -0.54 1.13 15.38
C LEU A 82 0.18 1.94 16.46
N ASP A 83 0.39 3.20 16.20
CA ASP A 83 0.81 4.15 17.22
C ASP A 83 -0.34 4.35 18.23
N THR A 84 -0.04 4.80 19.44
CA THR A 84 -1.04 4.92 20.51
C THR A 84 -2.14 5.93 20.19
N ASN A 85 -3.36 5.64 20.62
CA ASN A 85 -4.53 6.54 20.49
C ASN A 85 -4.87 6.93 19.04
N GLN A 86 -4.61 6.05 18.06
CA GLN A 86 -4.94 6.30 16.66
C GLN A 86 -6.42 6.08 16.35
N THR A 87 -7.05 5.15 17.04
CA THR A 87 -8.43 4.73 16.81
C THR A 87 -9.18 4.59 18.13
N PRO A 88 -10.50 4.78 18.17
CA PRO A 88 -11.31 4.65 19.39
C PRO A 88 -11.57 3.20 19.79
N ASP A 89 -11.26 2.23 18.93
CA ASP A 89 -11.46 0.81 19.18
C ASP A 89 -10.25 0.15 19.90
N ALA A 90 -10.31 -1.15 20.10
CA ALA A 90 -9.27 -1.90 20.78
C ALA A 90 -8.16 -2.40 19.84
N VAL A 91 -8.20 -2.06 18.55
CA VAL A 91 -7.24 -2.56 17.55
C VAL A 91 -5.89 -1.89 17.73
N ASN A 92 -4.84 -2.70 17.79
CA ASN A 92 -3.45 -2.26 17.86
C ASN A 92 -2.55 -2.90 16.78
N PHE A 93 -3.02 -3.95 16.10
CA PHE A 93 -2.23 -4.70 15.12
C PHE A 93 -3.03 -4.92 13.84
N LEU A 94 -2.39 -4.67 12.70
CA LEU A 94 -2.91 -4.91 11.37
C LEU A 94 -2.06 -5.98 10.68
N TYR A 95 -2.69 -6.98 10.07
CA TYR A 95 -2.04 -8.07 9.35
C TYR A 95 -2.46 -8.10 7.89
N PHE A 96 -1.49 -8.18 6.99
CA PHE A 96 -1.66 -8.26 5.55
C PHE A 96 -0.99 -9.53 5.05
N CYS A 97 -1.77 -10.58 4.78
CA CYS A 97 -1.28 -11.91 4.45
C CYS A 97 -1.42 -12.24 2.95
N HIS A 98 -0.78 -13.33 2.54
CA HIS A 98 -0.77 -13.88 1.18
C HIS A 98 -0.10 -12.99 0.13
N CYS A 99 0.77 -12.05 0.56
CA CYS A 99 1.48 -11.16 -0.35
C CYS A 99 2.37 -11.92 -1.35
N SER A 100 2.58 -11.36 -2.53
CA SER A 100 3.57 -11.84 -3.50
C SER A 100 4.92 -11.16 -3.34
N LYS A 101 4.93 -9.93 -2.81
CA LYS A 101 6.13 -9.12 -2.57
C LYS A 101 5.93 -8.23 -1.37
N LEU A 102 6.96 -8.07 -0.55
CA LEU A 102 6.99 -7.11 0.56
C LEU A 102 7.74 -5.85 0.11
N LEU A 103 7.20 -4.68 0.43
CA LEU A 103 7.76 -3.36 0.06
C LEU A 103 8.32 -2.62 1.27
N VAL A 104 8.12 -3.15 2.47
CA VAL A 104 8.57 -2.58 3.76
C VAL A 104 9.39 -3.59 4.54
N GLN A 105 10.07 -3.12 5.58
CA GLN A 105 10.85 -3.94 6.51
C GLN A 105 10.45 -3.68 7.96
N ALA A 106 10.76 -4.64 8.86
CA ALA A 106 10.53 -4.48 10.28
C ALA A 106 11.29 -3.26 10.83
N GLY A 107 10.64 -2.50 11.71
CA GLY A 107 11.12 -1.24 12.28
C GLY A 107 10.74 0.00 11.46
N GLN A 108 10.25 -0.13 10.23
CA GLN A 108 9.84 0.99 9.41
C GLN A 108 8.55 1.64 9.95
N LYS A 109 8.54 2.97 10.04
CA LYS A 109 7.34 3.76 10.28
C LYS A 109 6.53 3.88 9.00
N VAL A 110 5.21 3.74 9.13
CA VAL A 110 4.26 3.82 8.03
C VAL A 110 3.02 4.60 8.44
N ARG A 111 2.40 5.22 7.46
CA ARG A 111 1.15 6.00 7.61
C ARG A 111 0.16 5.64 6.51
N SER A 112 -1.10 5.98 6.71
CA SER A 112 -2.17 5.73 5.72
C SER A 112 -1.75 6.13 4.30
N GLY A 113 -1.97 5.23 3.35
CA GLY A 113 -1.61 5.38 1.94
C GLY A 113 -0.22 4.84 1.56
N ASP A 114 0.69 4.63 2.52
CA ASP A 114 2.03 4.06 2.23
C ASP A 114 1.91 2.64 1.66
N ALA A 115 2.69 2.33 0.63
CA ALA A 115 2.74 1.01 0.02
C ALA A 115 3.46 0.01 0.96
N LEU A 116 2.78 -1.08 1.33
CA LEU A 116 3.28 -2.09 2.26
C LEU A 116 3.76 -3.36 1.56
N ALA A 117 2.99 -3.81 0.58
CA ALA A 117 3.21 -5.09 -0.11
C ALA A 117 2.46 -5.12 -1.45
N VAL A 118 2.62 -6.22 -2.18
CA VAL A 118 1.84 -6.52 -3.38
C VAL A 118 0.98 -7.75 -3.10
N MET A 119 -0.31 -7.70 -3.44
CA MET A 119 -1.24 -8.80 -3.33
C MET A 119 -0.73 -10.05 -4.06
N GLY A 120 -1.00 -11.22 -3.50
CA GLY A 120 -0.61 -12.49 -4.07
C GLY A 120 -1.50 -13.64 -3.63
N ASN A 121 -0.94 -14.84 -3.63
CA ASN A 121 -1.61 -16.06 -3.20
C ASN A 121 -0.64 -17.01 -2.49
N THR A 122 0.31 -16.48 -1.70
CA THR A 122 1.27 -17.30 -0.96
C THR A 122 0.65 -17.94 0.29
N GLY A 123 1.36 -18.87 0.91
CA GLY A 123 0.86 -19.63 2.06
C GLY A 123 -0.27 -20.60 1.67
N ASN A 124 -1.30 -20.71 2.50
CA ASN A 124 -2.42 -21.61 2.22
C ASN A 124 -3.30 -21.13 1.06
N ALA A 125 -3.28 -19.83 0.71
CA ALA A 125 -3.99 -19.32 -0.47
C ALA A 125 -3.49 -19.95 -1.77
N ALA A 126 -2.23 -20.41 -1.83
CA ALA A 126 -1.68 -21.14 -2.98
C ALA A 126 -2.34 -22.51 -3.21
N LEU A 127 -3.05 -23.05 -2.22
CA LEU A 127 -3.76 -24.32 -2.31
C LEU A 127 -5.17 -24.17 -2.89
N ALA A 128 -5.66 -22.97 -3.12
CA ALA A 128 -6.98 -22.72 -3.66
C ALA A 128 -7.09 -23.21 -5.11
N SER A 129 -8.20 -23.89 -5.42
CA SER A 129 -8.54 -24.33 -6.77
C SER A 129 -9.99 -23.91 -7.09
N PRO A 130 -10.20 -23.04 -8.08
CA PRO A 130 -9.19 -22.34 -8.90
C PRO A 130 -8.31 -21.38 -8.09
N PRO A 131 -7.14 -20.95 -8.63
CA PRO A 131 -6.27 -20.00 -7.96
C PRO A 131 -7.00 -18.72 -7.57
N TYR A 132 -6.76 -18.26 -6.34
CA TYR A 132 -7.42 -17.12 -5.76
C TYR A 132 -6.40 -16.17 -5.12
N ALA A 133 -5.99 -15.13 -5.86
CA ALA A 133 -5.13 -14.09 -5.33
C ALA A 133 -5.96 -13.07 -4.55
N HIS A 134 -5.57 -12.80 -3.31
CA HIS A 134 -6.23 -11.85 -2.41
C HIS A 134 -5.28 -11.42 -1.30
N VAL A 135 -5.59 -10.35 -0.61
CA VAL A 135 -5.04 -10.09 0.71
C VAL A 135 -6.03 -10.61 1.76
N HIS A 136 -5.55 -11.45 2.69
CA HIS A 136 -6.27 -11.68 3.95
C HIS A 136 -5.87 -10.55 4.88
N PHE A 137 -6.79 -9.62 5.12
CA PHE A 137 -6.60 -8.47 6.01
C PHE A 137 -7.27 -8.72 7.34
N GLU A 138 -6.47 -8.69 8.42
CA GLU A 138 -6.95 -8.95 9.78
C GLU A 138 -6.50 -7.83 10.73
N VAL A 139 -7.36 -7.45 11.66
CA VAL A 139 -7.07 -6.48 12.73
C VAL A 139 -7.25 -7.13 14.09
N ARG A 140 -6.35 -6.82 15.05
CA ARG A 140 -6.32 -7.46 16.36
C ARG A 140 -6.01 -6.47 17.49
N ALA A 141 -6.51 -6.73 18.68
CA ALA A 141 -6.15 -5.98 19.88
C ALA A 141 -4.72 -6.29 20.35
N THR A 142 -4.27 -7.53 20.22
CA THR A 142 -2.92 -8.00 20.58
C THR A 142 -2.30 -8.78 19.44
N ALA A 143 -0.98 -8.93 19.43
CA ALA A 143 -0.26 -9.62 18.36
C ALA A 143 -0.69 -11.09 18.15
N THR A 144 -1.29 -11.73 19.14
CA THR A 144 -1.77 -13.13 19.09
C THR A 144 -3.27 -13.26 19.37
N GLY A 145 -3.97 -12.11 19.44
CA GLY A 145 -5.40 -12.06 19.71
C GLY A 145 -6.24 -12.59 18.56
N LYS A 146 -7.52 -12.84 18.86
CA LYS A 146 -8.53 -13.15 17.85
C LYS A 146 -8.74 -11.92 16.93
N GLY A 147 -9.01 -12.16 15.66
CA GLY A 147 -9.37 -11.12 14.72
C GLY A 147 -10.63 -10.37 15.15
N LEU A 148 -10.61 -9.06 14.99
CA LEU A 148 -11.72 -8.13 15.20
C LEU A 148 -12.28 -7.71 13.84
N ASP A 149 -13.42 -7.00 13.84
CA ASP A 149 -14.05 -6.52 12.61
C ASP A 149 -13.14 -5.51 11.90
N PRO A 150 -12.70 -5.78 10.65
CA PRO A 150 -11.80 -4.90 9.93
C PRO A 150 -12.51 -3.79 9.15
N THR A 151 -13.83 -3.68 9.19
CA THR A 151 -14.65 -2.82 8.30
C THR A 151 -14.21 -1.35 8.36
N HIS A 152 -13.93 -0.82 9.55
CA HIS A 152 -13.49 0.56 9.73
C HIS A 152 -12.12 0.87 9.09
N TYR A 153 -11.33 -0.17 8.79
CA TYR A 153 -9.98 -0.05 8.21
C TYR A 153 -9.94 -0.31 6.71
N THR A 154 -10.91 -1.03 6.17
CA THR A 154 -10.87 -1.47 4.76
C THR A 154 -11.43 -0.45 3.80
N GLY A 155 -12.26 0.48 4.27
CA GLY A 155 -13.04 1.40 3.44
C GLY A 155 -14.14 0.72 2.60
N ILE A 156 -14.41 -0.58 2.87
CA ILE A 156 -15.45 -1.37 2.20
C ILE A 156 -16.26 -2.16 3.24
N PRO A 157 -17.56 -2.46 2.96
CA PRO A 157 -18.39 -3.23 3.88
C PRO A 157 -17.98 -4.71 3.94
N ASN A 158 -18.30 -5.38 5.05
CA ASN A 158 -18.16 -6.83 5.23
C ASN A 158 -19.26 -7.58 4.46
N ALA A 159 -19.29 -7.43 3.15
CA ALA A 159 -20.30 -8.02 2.27
C ALA A 159 -19.66 -8.43 0.92
N VAL A 160 -20.24 -9.45 0.27
CA VAL A 160 -19.86 -9.81 -1.09
C VAL A 160 -20.20 -8.67 -2.05
N GLY A 161 -19.25 -8.28 -2.88
CA GLY A 161 -19.45 -7.18 -3.84
C GLY A 161 -18.13 -6.64 -4.41
N THR A 162 -18.29 -5.70 -5.32
CA THR A 162 -17.19 -4.89 -5.87
C THR A 162 -17.41 -3.44 -5.44
N TYR A 163 -16.39 -2.83 -4.89
CA TYR A 163 -16.42 -1.51 -4.26
C TYR A 163 -15.33 -0.62 -4.85
N GLY A 164 -15.59 0.67 -4.89
CA GLY A 164 -14.71 1.65 -5.53
C GLY A 164 -15.05 1.82 -7.00
N GLU A 165 -14.40 2.79 -7.60
CA GLU A 165 -14.60 3.13 -9.02
C GLU A 165 -13.44 2.54 -9.84
N GLU A 166 -13.77 2.15 -11.06
CA GLU A 166 -12.73 1.85 -12.05
C GLU A 166 -11.85 3.10 -12.18
N PRO A 167 -10.51 2.95 -12.17
CA PRO A 167 -9.65 4.08 -12.47
C PRO A 167 -10.15 4.66 -13.79
N GLN A 168 -10.64 5.90 -13.74
CA GLN A 168 -11.09 6.55 -14.97
C GLN A 168 -9.87 6.57 -15.89
N SER A 169 -9.88 5.73 -16.92
CA SER A 169 -9.14 6.03 -18.11
C SER A 169 -9.69 7.38 -18.54
N ASP A 170 -8.90 8.45 -18.42
CA ASP A 170 -9.29 9.75 -18.93
C ASP A 170 -9.87 9.49 -20.31
N GLY A 171 -11.22 9.58 -20.38
CA GLY A 171 -11.99 9.16 -21.54
C GLY A 171 -11.70 10.04 -22.73
N ASN A 172 -10.61 9.76 -23.39
CA ASN A 172 -10.29 10.20 -24.71
C ASN A 172 -9.73 9.02 -25.53
N ALA A 173 -10.58 7.99 -25.74
CA ALA A 173 -10.39 7.02 -26.80
C ALA A 173 -10.70 7.71 -28.14
N GLY A 174 -9.91 8.70 -28.52
CA GLY A 174 -10.05 9.49 -29.74
C GLY A 174 -8.78 10.27 -29.97
N ASP A 175 -7.77 9.63 -30.41
CA ASP A 175 -6.59 10.02 -31.18
C ASP A 175 -5.33 9.31 -30.67
N ALA A 176 -4.87 8.35 -31.44
CA ALA A 176 -3.63 7.60 -31.17
C ALA A 176 -2.35 8.47 -31.31
N ASN A 177 -2.44 9.76 -31.06
CA ASN A 177 -1.33 10.70 -31.20
C ASN A 177 -1.27 11.80 -30.11
N THR A 178 -1.79 11.55 -28.92
CA THR A 178 -1.58 12.48 -27.80
C THR A 178 -0.46 11.97 -26.90
N ALA A 179 0.65 12.69 -26.89
CA ALA A 179 1.70 12.53 -25.89
C ALA A 179 1.10 12.54 -24.47
N PRO A 180 1.64 11.75 -23.51
CA PRO A 180 1.11 11.69 -22.15
C PRO A 180 1.00 13.10 -21.56
N ARG A 181 -0.14 13.40 -20.92
CA ARG A 181 -0.35 14.68 -20.25
C ARG A 181 0.67 14.81 -19.13
N MET A 182 1.60 15.73 -19.28
CA MET A 182 2.59 16.06 -18.26
C MET A 182 1.98 17.06 -17.28
N GLN A 183 1.95 16.73 -16.00
CA GLN A 183 1.62 17.68 -14.93
C GLN A 183 2.92 18.17 -14.30
N ARG A 184 3.08 19.47 -14.20
CA ARG A 184 4.18 20.07 -13.42
C ARG A 184 3.73 20.11 -11.95
N ILE A 185 4.38 19.34 -11.10
CA ILE A 185 4.15 19.32 -9.66
C ILE A 185 5.28 20.10 -9.01
N ARG A 186 4.94 21.13 -8.24
CA ARG A 186 5.89 21.82 -7.38
C ARG A 186 5.68 21.31 -5.96
N VAL A 187 6.70 20.72 -5.37
CA VAL A 187 6.71 20.31 -3.96
C VAL A 187 7.70 21.18 -3.21
N THR A 188 7.26 21.78 -2.13
CA THR A 188 8.14 22.53 -1.21
C THR A 188 8.23 21.70 0.07
N CYS A 189 9.41 21.20 0.38
CA CYS A 189 9.66 20.45 1.59
C CYS A 189 9.99 21.41 2.74
N ALA A 190 9.48 21.12 3.93
CA ALA A 190 9.73 21.90 5.13
C ALA A 190 11.18 21.70 5.63
N ASP A 191 11.74 20.53 5.40
CA ASP A 191 13.10 20.18 5.79
C ASP A 191 13.77 19.19 4.80
N SER A 192 15.04 18.86 5.07
CA SER A 192 15.85 17.96 4.25
C SER A 192 15.41 16.50 4.33
N GLU A 193 14.74 16.09 5.41
CA GLU A 193 14.26 14.71 5.58
C GLU A 193 13.04 14.44 4.71
N ASP A 194 12.12 15.37 4.63
CA ASP A 194 10.98 15.33 3.71
C ASP A 194 11.44 15.31 2.25
N GLY A 195 12.45 16.11 1.90
CA GLY A 195 13.06 16.11 0.57
C GLY A 195 13.68 14.77 0.21
N ALA A 196 14.35 14.10 1.15
CA ALA A 196 14.93 12.79 0.94
C ALA A 196 13.87 11.68 0.76
N GLN A 197 12.73 11.80 1.43
CA GLN A 197 11.60 10.86 1.26
C GLN A 197 10.96 11.00 -0.12
N ILE A 198 10.74 12.23 -0.59
CA ILE A 198 10.23 12.51 -1.93
C ILE A 198 11.21 12.03 -2.99
N GLY A 199 12.51 12.24 -2.82
CA GLY A 199 13.53 11.72 -3.72
C GLY A 199 13.50 10.20 -3.86
N ARG A 200 13.31 9.47 -2.76
CA ARG A 200 13.13 8.01 -2.78
C ARG A 200 11.87 7.57 -3.53
N LEU A 201 10.76 8.29 -3.32
CA LEU A 201 9.51 8.01 -4.03
C LEU A 201 9.66 8.23 -5.53
N LEU A 202 10.24 9.35 -5.95
CA LEU A 202 10.44 9.67 -7.37
C LEU A 202 11.37 8.67 -8.06
N ALA A 203 12.39 8.16 -7.37
CA ALA A 203 13.29 7.11 -7.89
C ALA A 203 12.54 5.80 -8.23
N THR A 204 11.41 5.52 -7.58
CA THR A 204 10.59 4.33 -7.90
C THR A 204 9.71 4.50 -9.13
N LEU A 205 9.43 5.73 -9.54
CA LEU A 205 8.48 6.03 -10.61
C LEU A 205 9.11 6.00 -12.02
N ARG A 206 10.44 5.93 -12.13
CA ARG A 206 11.19 5.99 -13.42
C ARG A 206 10.77 7.15 -14.31
N VAL A 207 10.44 8.30 -13.71
CA VAL A 207 10.08 9.52 -14.43
C VAL A 207 11.23 10.52 -14.36
N PRO A 208 11.49 11.31 -15.41
CA PRO A 208 12.45 12.38 -15.33
C PRO A 208 11.99 13.41 -14.29
N LEU A 209 12.92 13.82 -13.42
CA LEU A 209 12.70 14.87 -12.43
C LEU A 209 13.31 16.15 -12.95
N GLU A 210 12.50 17.19 -13.08
CA GLU A 210 12.97 18.56 -13.32
C GLU A 210 12.76 19.38 -12.05
N ALA A 211 13.82 20.00 -11.56
CA ALA A 211 13.77 20.89 -10.40
C ALA A 211 14.66 22.11 -10.62
N THR A 212 14.17 23.29 -10.23
CA THR A 212 14.99 24.50 -10.13
C THR A 212 15.47 24.61 -8.69
N VAL A 213 16.77 24.51 -8.48
CA VAL A 213 17.40 24.46 -7.16
C VAL A 213 18.59 25.44 -7.10
N SER A 214 19.10 25.69 -5.90
CA SER A 214 20.34 26.44 -5.71
C SER A 214 21.56 25.67 -6.28
N ASP A 215 22.64 26.36 -6.61
CA ASP A 215 23.87 25.72 -7.09
C ASP A 215 24.39 24.64 -6.13
N GLY A 216 24.29 24.87 -4.83
CA GLY A 216 24.72 23.91 -3.80
C GLY A 216 23.85 22.64 -3.79
N ASP A 217 22.56 22.82 -3.94
CA ASP A 217 21.60 21.71 -3.98
C ASP A 217 21.73 20.94 -5.30
N ALA A 218 21.92 21.65 -6.43
CA ALA A 218 22.17 21.04 -7.73
C ALA A 218 23.41 20.13 -7.71
N PHE A 219 24.51 20.59 -7.10
CA PHE A 219 25.73 19.80 -6.95
C PHE A 219 25.49 18.54 -6.10
N SER A 220 24.73 18.65 -5.03
CA SER A 220 24.38 17.54 -4.16
C SER A 220 23.51 16.50 -4.89
N ILE A 221 22.51 16.94 -5.66
CA ILE A 221 21.64 16.09 -6.46
C ILE A 221 22.43 15.36 -7.54
N MET A 222 23.32 16.06 -8.27
CA MET A 222 24.17 15.43 -9.29
C MET A 222 25.09 14.37 -8.71
N ARG A 223 25.70 14.57 -7.54
CA ARG A 223 26.50 13.55 -6.84
C ARG A 223 25.69 12.32 -6.48
N ILE A 224 24.46 12.50 -5.99
CA ILE A 224 23.57 11.39 -5.66
C ILE A 224 23.17 10.64 -6.92
N ALA A 225 22.77 11.34 -7.99
CA ALA A 225 22.42 10.76 -9.27
C ALA A 225 23.58 9.92 -9.84
N GLN A 226 24.79 10.44 -9.82
CA GLN A 226 26.00 9.72 -10.24
C GLN A 226 26.26 8.47 -9.42
N THR A 227 26.11 8.54 -8.10
CA THR A 227 26.28 7.38 -7.19
C THR A 227 25.25 6.28 -7.46
N LEU A 228 24.04 6.67 -7.87
CA LEU A 228 22.94 5.74 -8.18
C LEU A 228 22.95 5.26 -9.64
N GLY A 229 23.89 5.72 -10.47
CA GLY A 229 23.94 5.37 -11.90
C GLY A 229 22.81 5.97 -12.72
N CYS A 230 22.22 7.09 -12.26
CA CYS A 230 21.18 7.80 -12.99
C CYS A 230 21.78 8.79 -14.00
N GLU A 231 21.17 8.90 -15.17
CA GLU A 231 21.49 9.98 -16.11
C GLU A 231 20.94 11.31 -15.56
N TYR A 232 21.76 12.36 -15.65
CA TYR A 232 21.36 13.70 -15.25
C TYR A 232 21.90 14.73 -16.24
N ASN A 233 21.16 15.84 -16.35
CA ASN A 233 21.57 17.02 -17.09
C ASN A 233 21.28 18.26 -16.25
N SER A 234 22.14 19.26 -16.30
CA SER A 234 21.95 20.52 -15.57
C SER A 234 22.22 21.70 -16.49
N GLU A 235 21.37 22.72 -16.42
CA GLU A 235 21.54 23.99 -17.12
C GLU A 235 21.25 25.15 -16.16
N TYR A 236 21.95 26.26 -16.38
CA TYR A 236 21.67 27.47 -15.63
C TYR A 236 20.42 28.14 -16.18
N VAL A 237 19.39 28.29 -15.36
CA VAL A 237 18.24 29.14 -15.68
C VAL A 237 18.53 30.58 -15.27
N GLN A 238 18.47 31.52 -16.20
CA GLN A 238 18.55 32.94 -15.90
C GLN A 238 17.38 33.31 -14.99
N GLY A 239 17.67 33.67 -13.74
CA GLY A 239 16.65 34.20 -12.85
C GLY A 239 16.12 35.53 -13.38
N ASP A 240 14.80 35.66 -13.50
CA ASP A 240 14.15 36.94 -13.73
C ASP A 240 14.60 37.93 -12.64
N ARG A 241 15.41 38.89 -13.02
CA ARG A 241 15.69 40.04 -12.13
C ARG A 241 14.39 40.82 -12.03
N LYS A 242 13.72 40.71 -10.89
CA LYS A 242 12.75 41.73 -10.46
C LYS A 242 13.40 42.69 -9.53
#